data_7ce611985c8a6e5c2f613118e5ece537
#
_entry.id   7ce611985c8a6e5c2f613118e5ece537
#
_cell.length_a   1.000
_cell.length_b   1.000
_cell.length_c   1.000
_cell.angle_alpha   90.00
_cell.angle_beta   90.00
_cell.angle_gamma   90.00
#
_symmetry.space_group_name_H-M   'P 1'
#
loop_
_entity.id
_entity.type
_entity.pdbx_description
1 polymer ?
#
loop_
_entity_poly.entity_id
_entity_poly.type
_entity_poly.pdbx_seq_one_letter_code
_entity_poly.pdbx_strand_id
1 'polypeptide(L)'
;MWLVLCSLPGLNLFFTLLTSSRVAEEFWSRHDPSHSRSIPLTVIKERLLQTKEADDMPNGLVLQLLRQADRNHDGYITYEEFMQYAESSSKHSSAREAFNRATLSVVPRGERTVEKRSYLQEYKCCPPALFMITASLIEIAVFVYYCIDMDVPGTPNGPPPVYSPLIYNPFKRFEAWRYLTYALIHSGYMHLVMNLVMQVFLGLLLELVHGWWRVGLIYMAGVLAGSLSHSISAPKMYVAGASGGVYAITYSHVGNLLMNWSEMEFRWIQLVLCLTLTIADVAYALWDSYGSSNPSNTGHMAHLGGAIAGMLVGINILRNLKRRRWEKFLWWVAFFVYLAMVVTGIVLNCVLPVPDFFPDNDYTGEASLKDLFLSSLPK
;
A
#
# COMPACT_ATOMS: atom_id res chain seq x y z
N MET A 1 -12.16 -8.98 17.19
CA MET A 1 -13.65 -9.00 17.30
C MET A 1 -14.30 -7.98 16.34
N TRP A 2 -13.79 -6.76 16.20
CA TRP A 2 -14.29 -5.75 15.23
C TRP A 2 -14.09 -6.13 13.74
N LEU A 3 -13.09 -6.91 13.43
CA LEU A 3 -12.72 -7.32 12.07
C LEU A 3 -13.61 -8.45 11.48
N VAL A 4 -14.29 -9.22 12.32
CA VAL A 4 -15.19 -10.32 11.90
C VAL A 4 -16.56 -9.80 11.43
N LEU A 5 -16.98 -8.61 11.90
CA LEU A 5 -18.26 -7.99 11.52
C LEU A 5 -18.28 -7.35 10.13
N CYS A 6 -17.10 -7.22 9.50
CA CYS A 6 -16.95 -6.56 8.18
C CYS A 6 -17.35 -7.42 6.97
N SER A 7 -17.71 -8.69 7.13
CA SER A 7 -17.74 -9.65 6.03
C SER A 7 -19.10 -10.21 5.60
N LEU A 8 -20.23 -9.67 6.08
CA LEU A 8 -21.55 -10.22 5.78
C LEU A 8 -22.42 -9.29 4.91
N PRO A 9 -23.01 -9.80 3.80
CA PRO A 9 -23.81 -9.01 2.86
C PRO A 9 -25.07 -8.36 3.47
N GLY A 10 -25.68 -9.00 4.44
CA GLY A 10 -26.86 -8.48 5.14
C GLY A 10 -26.57 -7.30 6.09
N LEU A 11 -25.29 -7.08 6.47
CA LEU A 11 -24.88 -5.91 7.24
C LEU A 11 -25.07 -4.60 6.48
N ASN A 12 -24.98 -4.62 5.15
CA ASN A 12 -25.15 -3.42 4.32
C ASN A 12 -26.55 -2.82 4.43
N LEU A 13 -27.58 -3.64 4.59
CA LEU A 13 -28.93 -3.11 4.72
C LEU A 13 -29.16 -2.55 6.14
N PHE A 14 -28.75 -3.28 7.17
CA PHE A 14 -28.84 -2.81 8.55
C PHE A 14 -28.05 -1.51 8.71
N PHE A 15 -26.86 -1.40 8.08
CA PHE A 15 -26.09 -0.17 8.04
C PHE A 15 -26.71 0.90 7.13
N THR A 16 -27.35 0.55 6.01
CA THR A 16 -28.01 1.52 5.13
C THR A 16 -29.27 2.08 5.80
N LEU A 17 -30.03 1.26 6.52
CA LEU A 17 -31.16 1.69 7.34
C LEU A 17 -30.73 2.61 8.47
N LEU A 18 -29.51 2.41 9.02
CA LEU A 18 -28.98 3.21 10.13
C LEU A 18 -28.10 4.39 9.70
N THR A 19 -27.69 4.51 8.42
CA THR A 19 -26.75 5.54 7.96
C THR A 19 -27.40 6.84 7.45
N SER A 20 -28.72 6.84 7.26
CA SER A 20 -29.49 8.05 6.98
C SER A 20 -30.40 8.33 8.16
N SER A 21 -30.23 9.47 8.81
CA SER A 21 -31.10 9.88 9.92
C SER A 21 -32.59 9.87 9.54
N ARG A 22 -32.90 10.22 8.29
CA ARG A 22 -34.26 10.13 7.73
C ARG A 22 -34.78 8.69 7.64
N VAL A 23 -33.95 7.75 7.22
CA VAL A 23 -34.36 6.33 7.09
C VAL A 23 -34.49 5.70 8.47
N ALA A 24 -33.63 6.07 9.40
CA ALA A 24 -33.73 5.64 10.80
C ALA A 24 -35.01 6.16 11.47
N GLU A 25 -35.37 7.43 11.28
CA GLU A 25 -36.61 8.03 11.75
C GLU A 25 -37.85 7.38 11.12
N GLU A 26 -37.80 7.12 9.81
CA GLU A 26 -38.88 6.44 9.07
C GLU A 26 -39.05 5.00 9.54
N PHE A 27 -37.96 4.28 9.76
CA PHE A 27 -37.98 2.94 10.35
C PHE A 27 -38.59 2.96 11.73
N TRP A 28 -38.16 3.90 12.60
CA TRP A 28 -38.66 4.00 13.96
C TRP A 28 -40.17 4.31 14.00
N SER A 29 -40.62 5.30 13.22
CA SER A 29 -42.03 5.69 13.15
C SER A 29 -42.95 4.59 12.67
N ARG A 30 -42.47 3.67 11.84
CA ARG A 30 -43.24 2.50 11.38
C ARG A 30 -43.33 1.40 12.40
N HIS A 31 -42.38 1.29 13.34
CA HIS A 31 -42.28 0.16 14.25
C HIS A 31 -42.58 0.51 15.73
N ASP A 32 -42.76 1.78 16.01
CA ASP A 32 -43.34 2.28 17.32
C ASP A 32 -44.65 3.01 17.10
N PRO A 33 -45.72 2.34 16.65
CA PRO A 33 -47.02 2.96 16.44
C PRO A 33 -47.70 3.43 17.76
N SER A 34 -47.22 2.91 18.89
CA SER A 34 -47.73 3.26 20.23
C SER A 34 -47.05 4.49 20.82
N HIS A 35 -46.05 5.06 20.16
CA HIS A 35 -45.22 6.14 20.66
C HIS A 35 -44.64 5.88 22.09
N SER A 36 -44.37 4.59 22.37
CA SER A 36 -43.82 4.14 23.64
C SER A 36 -42.35 4.59 23.84
N ARG A 37 -41.70 5.06 22.78
CA ARG A 37 -40.27 5.41 22.71
C ARG A 37 -39.32 4.28 23.06
N SER A 38 -39.81 3.05 23.16
CA SER A 38 -38.97 1.85 23.37
C SER A 38 -39.58 0.64 22.64
N ILE A 39 -38.73 -0.15 21.96
CA ILE A 39 -39.15 -1.34 21.22
C ILE A 39 -38.38 -2.55 21.76
N PRO A 40 -39.05 -3.66 22.11
CA PRO A 40 -38.34 -4.88 22.51
C PRO A 40 -37.39 -5.39 21.43
N LEU A 41 -36.19 -5.85 21.82
CA LEU A 41 -35.19 -6.44 20.92
C LEU A 41 -35.75 -7.56 20.07
N THR A 42 -36.67 -8.36 20.62
CA THR A 42 -37.32 -9.48 19.92
C THR A 42 -38.17 -9.02 18.73
N VAL A 43 -38.89 -7.90 18.88
CA VAL A 43 -39.76 -7.32 17.85
C VAL A 43 -38.89 -6.74 16.69
N ILE A 44 -37.86 -6.00 17.05
CA ILE A 44 -36.92 -5.44 16.05
C ILE A 44 -36.22 -6.57 15.28
N LYS A 45 -35.77 -7.62 16.00
CA LYS A 45 -35.17 -8.81 15.39
C LYS A 45 -36.10 -9.47 14.39
N GLU A 46 -37.34 -9.73 14.78
CA GLU A 46 -38.31 -10.42 13.95
C GLU A 46 -38.65 -9.61 12.68
N ARG A 47 -38.77 -8.31 12.80
CA ARG A 47 -39.04 -7.41 11.68
C ARG A 47 -37.85 -7.27 10.73
N LEU A 48 -36.65 -7.21 11.25
CA LEU A 48 -35.44 -7.21 10.42
C LEU A 48 -35.28 -8.51 9.65
N LEU A 49 -35.62 -9.65 10.24
CA LEU A 49 -35.57 -10.96 9.57
C LEU A 49 -36.68 -11.14 8.52
N GLN A 50 -37.76 -10.34 8.53
CA GLN A 50 -38.80 -10.36 7.52
C GLN A 50 -38.47 -9.52 6.27
N THR A 51 -37.39 -8.75 6.27
CA THR A 51 -36.95 -8.02 5.06
C THR A 51 -36.23 -8.97 4.11
N LYS A 52 -36.54 -8.86 2.79
CA LYS A 52 -35.93 -9.71 1.73
C LYS A 52 -34.41 -9.74 1.71
N GLU A 53 -33.80 -8.76 2.32
CA GLU A 53 -32.35 -8.57 2.37
C GLU A 53 -31.72 -9.23 3.61
N ALA A 54 -32.54 -9.72 4.53
CA ALA A 54 -32.08 -10.44 5.73
C ALA A 54 -32.03 -11.97 5.54
N ASP A 55 -32.51 -12.50 4.41
CA ASP A 55 -32.51 -13.95 4.12
C ASP A 55 -31.09 -14.58 4.16
N ASP A 56 -30.05 -13.77 3.94
CA ASP A 56 -28.64 -14.19 3.97
C ASP A 56 -27.96 -13.92 5.32
N MET A 57 -28.66 -13.40 6.34
CA MET A 57 -28.04 -12.95 7.59
C MET A 57 -28.17 -14.02 8.71
N PRO A 58 -27.05 -14.48 9.30
CA PRO A 58 -27.10 -15.37 10.45
C PRO A 58 -27.86 -14.76 11.62
N ASN A 59 -28.88 -15.46 12.12
CA ASN A 59 -29.72 -15.02 13.23
C ASN A 59 -28.96 -14.57 14.48
N GLY A 60 -27.77 -15.16 14.73
CA GLY A 60 -26.92 -14.79 15.85
C GLY A 60 -26.27 -13.42 15.71
N LEU A 61 -26.02 -12.96 14.49
CA LEU A 61 -25.40 -11.67 14.21
C LEU A 61 -26.38 -10.51 14.43
N VAL A 62 -27.62 -10.66 13.97
CA VAL A 62 -28.67 -9.66 14.20
C VAL A 62 -28.87 -9.42 15.70
N LEU A 63 -28.87 -10.50 16.47
CA LEU A 63 -29.00 -10.42 17.93
C LEU A 63 -27.78 -9.72 18.58
N GLN A 64 -26.60 -9.96 18.07
CA GLN A 64 -25.39 -9.32 18.58
C GLN A 64 -25.36 -7.81 18.30
N LEU A 65 -25.79 -7.37 17.10
CA LEU A 65 -25.88 -5.95 16.74
C LEU A 65 -26.95 -5.22 17.58
N LEU A 66 -28.10 -5.85 17.76
CA LEU A 66 -29.16 -5.29 18.61
C LEU A 66 -28.73 -5.16 20.06
N ARG A 67 -27.96 -6.13 20.59
CA ARG A 67 -27.38 -6.03 21.94
C ARG A 67 -26.31 -4.95 22.07
N GLN A 68 -25.66 -4.57 20.98
CA GLN A 68 -24.73 -3.43 20.98
C GLN A 68 -25.45 -2.08 20.96
N ALA A 69 -26.64 -2.04 20.36
CA ALA A 69 -27.50 -0.87 20.39
C ALA A 69 -28.16 -0.65 21.74
N ASP A 70 -28.53 -1.74 22.42
CA ASP A 70 -29.05 -1.76 23.79
C ASP A 70 -27.91 -1.53 24.80
N ARG A 71 -27.68 -0.26 25.15
CA ARG A 71 -26.56 0.15 26.02
C ARG A 71 -26.77 -0.15 27.48
N ASN A 72 -28.00 -0.06 27.94
CA ASN A 72 -28.36 -0.30 29.35
C ASN A 72 -28.64 -1.78 29.63
N HIS A 73 -28.70 -2.63 28.59
CA HIS A 73 -28.93 -4.07 28.64
C HIS A 73 -30.29 -4.45 29.27
N ASP A 74 -31.31 -3.61 29.08
CA ASP A 74 -32.67 -3.87 29.59
C ASP A 74 -33.53 -4.73 28.65
N GLY A 75 -33.03 -5.07 27.47
CA GLY A 75 -33.73 -5.88 26.48
C GLY A 75 -34.69 -5.08 25.59
N TYR A 76 -34.65 -3.76 25.69
CA TYR A 76 -35.38 -2.82 24.86
C TYR A 76 -34.38 -1.89 24.17
N ILE A 77 -34.77 -1.34 23.02
CA ILE A 77 -34.02 -0.24 22.39
C ILE A 77 -34.90 1.00 22.48
N THR A 78 -34.38 2.04 23.14
CA THR A 78 -35.01 3.36 23.15
C THR A 78 -34.72 4.11 21.85
N TYR A 79 -35.55 5.11 21.51
CA TYR A 79 -35.29 5.99 20.34
C TYR A 79 -33.93 6.65 20.42
N GLU A 80 -33.49 7.07 21.57
CA GLU A 80 -32.21 7.72 21.81
C GLU A 80 -31.03 6.76 21.58
N GLU A 81 -31.10 5.54 22.09
CA GLU A 81 -30.09 4.50 21.85
C GLU A 81 -30.02 4.13 20.38
N PHE A 82 -31.15 3.99 19.71
CA PHE A 82 -31.22 3.69 18.29
C PHE A 82 -30.59 4.80 17.44
N MET A 83 -30.93 6.07 17.71
CA MET A 83 -30.36 7.21 16.98
C MET A 83 -28.87 7.40 17.25
N GLN A 84 -28.41 7.25 18.49
CA GLN A 84 -26.97 7.28 18.81
C GLN A 84 -26.19 6.16 18.14
N TYR A 85 -26.76 4.97 18.07
CA TYR A 85 -26.17 3.85 17.37
C TYR A 85 -26.11 4.12 15.84
N ALA A 86 -27.18 4.66 15.26
CA ALA A 86 -27.26 5.06 13.87
C ALA A 86 -26.23 6.15 13.52
N GLU A 87 -26.08 7.19 14.33
CA GLU A 87 -25.09 8.26 14.13
C GLU A 87 -23.65 7.76 14.24
N SER A 88 -23.36 6.92 15.24
CA SER A 88 -22.03 6.33 15.40
C SER A 88 -21.67 5.44 14.21
N SER A 89 -22.64 4.69 13.69
CA SER A 89 -22.49 3.84 12.51
C SER A 89 -22.35 4.66 11.21
N SER A 90 -23.05 5.80 11.11
CA SER A 90 -22.95 6.72 9.96
C SER A 90 -21.54 7.31 9.79
N LYS A 91 -20.91 7.76 10.87
CA LYS A 91 -19.53 8.30 10.81
C LYS A 91 -18.52 7.26 10.35
N HIS A 92 -18.70 5.99 10.76
CA HIS A 92 -17.86 4.89 10.30
C HIS A 92 -18.20 4.45 8.86
N SER A 93 -19.47 4.62 8.42
CA SER A 93 -19.89 4.21 7.08
C SER A 93 -19.33 5.10 5.98
N SER A 94 -19.19 6.42 6.21
CA SER A 94 -18.65 7.35 5.20
C SER A 94 -17.18 7.05 4.88
N ALA A 95 -16.35 6.79 5.89
CA ALA A 95 -14.95 6.39 5.69
C ALA A 95 -14.87 5.01 5.01
N ARG A 96 -15.73 4.07 5.40
CA ARG A 96 -15.83 2.74 4.79
C ARG A 96 -16.35 2.80 3.36
N GLU A 97 -17.32 3.66 3.07
CA GLU A 97 -17.83 3.85 1.72
C GLU A 97 -16.78 4.49 0.81
N ALA A 98 -16.03 5.49 1.30
CA ALA A 98 -14.89 6.05 0.58
C ALA A 98 -13.81 4.99 0.32
N PHE A 99 -13.49 4.17 1.32
CA PHE A 99 -12.55 3.05 1.20
C PHE A 99 -13.04 2.00 0.19
N ASN A 100 -14.31 1.59 0.26
CA ASN A 100 -14.91 0.66 -0.70
C ASN A 100 -14.91 1.24 -2.12
N ARG A 101 -15.22 2.53 -2.30
CA ARG A 101 -15.13 3.20 -3.61
C ARG A 101 -13.70 3.22 -4.14
N ALA A 102 -12.72 3.53 -3.28
CA ALA A 102 -11.31 3.49 -3.65
C ALA A 102 -10.88 2.07 -4.05
N THR A 103 -11.25 1.05 -3.28
CA THR A 103 -10.96 -0.36 -3.59
C THR A 103 -11.64 -0.79 -4.90
N LEU A 104 -12.92 -0.44 -5.10
CA LEU A 104 -13.65 -0.74 -6.33
C LEU A 104 -13.07 -0.03 -7.56
N SER A 105 -12.38 1.11 -7.39
CA SER A 105 -11.73 1.79 -8.52
C SER A 105 -10.61 0.96 -9.14
N VAL A 106 -10.01 0.06 -8.36
CA VAL A 106 -8.93 -0.86 -8.81
C VAL A 106 -9.48 -2.18 -9.34
N VAL A 107 -10.79 -2.47 -9.15
CA VAL A 107 -11.46 -3.70 -9.62
C VAL A 107 -12.17 -3.44 -10.96
N PRO A 108 -11.99 -4.29 -11.99
CA PRO A 108 -12.68 -4.19 -13.28
C PRO A 108 -14.21 -4.33 -13.18
N ARG A 109 -14.93 -3.61 -14.07
CA ARG A 109 -16.41 -3.54 -14.04
C ARG A 109 -17.12 -4.90 -14.20
N GLY A 110 -16.59 -5.77 -15.06
CA GLY A 110 -17.20 -7.08 -15.36
C GLY A 110 -17.31 -8.01 -14.17
N GLU A 111 -16.52 -7.78 -13.14
CA GLU A 111 -16.47 -8.62 -11.94
C GLU A 111 -17.11 -7.99 -10.70
N ARG A 112 -17.53 -6.72 -10.80
CA ARG A 112 -18.12 -6.03 -9.65
C ARG A 112 -19.42 -6.65 -9.13
N THR A 113 -20.16 -7.37 -9.96
CA THR A 113 -21.40 -8.01 -9.54
C THR A 113 -21.19 -9.39 -8.92
N VAL A 114 -20.27 -10.16 -9.44
CA VAL A 114 -19.95 -11.50 -8.94
C VAL A 114 -18.85 -11.41 -7.87
N GLU A 115 -17.81 -10.63 -8.12
CA GLU A 115 -16.72 -10.41 -7.13
C GLU A 115 -17.09 -9.43 -6.01
N LYS A 116 -18.05 -8.53 -6.19
CA LYS A 116 -18.53 -7.73 -5.04
C LYS A 116 -19.15 -8.63 -3.97
N ARG A 117 -19.81 -9.71 -4.36
CA ARG A 117 -20.27 -10.76 -3.45
C ARG A 117 -19.14 -11.69 -3.03
N SER A 118 -18.38 -12.22 -3.96
CA SER A 118 -17.26 -13.14 -3.70
C SER A 118 -16.13 -12.43 -2.96
N TYR A 119 -15.76 -11.22 -3.35
CA TYR A 119 -14.68 -10.45 -2.73
C TYR A 119 -15.05 -9.97 -1.32
N LEU A 120 -16.29 -9.55 -1.09
CA LEU A 120 -16.78 -9.25 0.25
C LEU A 120 -17.05 -10.53 1.08
N GLN A 121 -17.32 -11.67 0.41
CA GLN A 121 -17.47 -12.97 1.03
C GLN A 121 -16.14 -13.70 1.22
N GLU A 122 -15.18 -13.56 0.29
CA GLU A 122 -13.81 -14.10 0.40
C GLU A 122 -12.88 -13.15 1.16
N TYR A 123 -13.21 -11.88 1.28
CA TYR A 123 -12.50 -10.97 2.15
C TYR A 123 -12.85 -11.29 3.62
N LYS A 124 -12.49 -12.49 3.99
CA LYS A 124 -12.17 -12.78 5.37
C LYS A 124 -11.00 -11.86 5.67
N CYS A 125 -11.15 -10.94 6.65
CA CYS A 125 -10.08 -10.13 7.19
C CYS A 125 -8.90 -10.97 7.74
N CYS A 126 -8.67 -12.15 7.23
CA CYS A 126 -7.57 -13.06 7.51
C CYS A 126 -7.12 -13.72 6.20
N PRO A 127 -5.91 -13.43 5.75
CA PRO A 127 -4.95 -12.51 6.35
C PRO A 127 -5.26 -11.06 5.95
N PRO A 128 -5.17 -10.11 6.88
CA PRO A 128 -5.25 -8.70 6.57
C PRO A 128 -4.12 -8.32 5.59
N ALA A 129 -4.24 -7.14 4.95
CA ALA A 129 -3.19 -6.56 4.13
C ALA A 129 -1.97 -6.26 5.02
N LEU A 130 -1.12 -7.27 5.24
CA LEU A 130 -0.04 -7.23 6.24
C LEU A 130 1.27 -6.77 5.66
N PHE A 131 1.52 -7.00 4.35
CA PHE A 131 2.84 -6.76 3.77
C PHE A 131 3.19 -5.27 3.80
N MET A 132 2.34 -4.40 3.27
CA MET A 132 2.61 -2.96 3.22
C MET A 132 2.71 -2.34 4.62
N ILE A 133 1.83 -2.73 5.53
CA ILE A 133 1.85 -2.24 6.91
C ILE A 133 3.13 -2.73 7.62
N THR A 134 3.47 -4.01 7.48
CA THR A 134 4.68 -4.58 8.11
C THR A 134 5.95 -3.94 7.56
N ALA A 135 6.08 -3.78 6.24
CA ALA A 135 7.20 -3.10 5.61
C ALA A 135 7.34 -1.66 6.14
N SER A 136 6.23 -0.91 6.16
CA SER A 136 6.21 0.46 6.70
C SER A 136 6.65 0.55 8.16
N LEU A 137 6.21 -0.37 9.00
CA LEU A 137 6.61 -0.40 10.42
C LEU A 137 8.11 -0.73 10.58
N ILE A 138 8.63 -1.64 9.76
CA ILE A 138 10.07 -1.97 9.75
C ILE A 138 10.89 -0.75 9.30
N GLU A 139 10.48 -0.05 8.25
CA GLU A 139 11.14 1.17 7.75
C GLU A 139 11.20 2.26 8.81
N ILE A 140 10.07 2.49 9.51
CA ILE A 140 10.01 3.44 10.63
C ILE A 140 10.97 3.02 11.76
N ALA A 141 10.95 1.74 12.15
CA ALA A 141 11.79 1.23 13.22
C ALA A 141 13.28 1.36 12.89
N VAL A 142 13.67 1.04 11.65
CA VAL A 142 15.06 1.19 11.18
C VAL A 142 15.47 2.67 11.14
N PHE A 143 14.58 3.56 10.68
CA PHE A 143 14.85 5.00 10.69
C PHE A 143 15.08 5.54 12.10
N VAL A 144 14.20 5.21 13.04
CA VAL A 144 14.34 5.62 14.45
C VAL A 144 15.62 5.06 15.05
N TYR A 145 15.93 3.78 14.78
CA TYR A 145 17.18 3.17 15.23
C TYR A 145 18.40 3.99 14.79
N TYR A 146 18.51 4.37 13.52
CA TYR A 146 19.65 5.14 13.03
C TYR A 146 19.65 6.60 13.50
N CYS A 147 18.50 7.22 13.74
CA CYS A 147 18.45 8.53 14.39
C CYS A 147 19.06 8.48 15.79
N ILE A 148 18.78 7.44 16.56
CA ILE A 148 19.37 7.23 17.90
C ILE A 148 20.85 6.87 17.79
N ASP A 149 21.24 5.97 16.89
CA ASP A 149 22.62 5.51 16.75
C ASP A 149 23.58 6.60 16.26
N MET A 150 23.09 7.58 15.48
CA MET A 150 23.86 8.74 15.02
C MET A 150 23.83 9.90 16.01
N ASP A 151 23.02 9.84 17.07
CA ASP A 151 22.75 10.97 17.99
C ASP A 151 22.31 12.25 17.23
N VAL A 152 21.56 12.09 16.15
CA VAL A 152 21.07 13.19 15.32
C VAL A 152 19.55 13.20 15.39
N PRO A 153 18.92 14.32 15.79
CA PRO A 153 17.47 14.44 15.70
C PRO A 153 17.05 14.27 14.23
N GLY A 154 15.95 13.58 14.00
CA GLY A 154 15.42 13.40 12.64
C GLY A 154 15.21 14.75 11.94
N THR A 155 16.02 15.05 10.94
CA THR A 155 15.90 16.26 10.11
C THR A 155 15.14 15.97 8.82
N PRO A 156 14.55 16.98 8.16
CA PRO A 156 13.81 16.76 6.93
C PRO A 156 14.61 16.05 5.84
N ASN A 157 15.86 16.47 5.64
CA ASN A 157 16.77 15.98 4.61
C ASN A 157 18.08 15.47 5.25
N GLY A 158 17.98 14.74 6.36
CA GLY A 158 19.14 14.23 7.08
C GLY A 158 19.98 13.28 6.24
N PRO A 159 21.28 13.19 6.53
CA PRO A 159 22.15 12.27 5.81
C PRO A 159 21.77 10.82 6.12
N PRO A 160 21.84 9.92 5.12
CA PRO A 160 21.67 8.49 5.37
C PRO A 160 22.88 7.93 6.12
N PRO A 161 22.71 6.90 6.97
CA PRO A 161 23.81 6.24 7.68
C PRO A 161 24.66 5.41 6.70
N VAL A 162 25.66 6.05 6.06
CA VAL A 162 26.49 5.41 5.01
C VAL A 162 27.32 4.23 5.52
N TYR A 163 27.58 4.13 6.83
CA TYR A 163 28.26 3.02 7.48
C TYR A 163 27.35 1.80 7.69
N SER A 164 26.03 1.97 7.50
CA SER A 164 25.06 0.90 7.73
C SER A 164 25.36 -0.33 6.88
N PRO A 165 25.28 -1.55 7.44
CA PRO A 165 25.34 -2.77 6.65
C PRO A 165 24.12 -2.97 5.73
N LEU A 166 23.06 -2.18 5.89
CA LEU A 166 21.83 -2.28 5.12
C LEU A 166 21.81 -1.40 3.89
N ILE A 167 22.51 -0.23 3.90
CA ILE A 167 22.54 0.69 2.75
C ILE A 167 23.23 0.05 1.55
N TYR A 168 22.79 0.36 0.33
CA TYR A 168 23.55 -0.02 -0.86
C TYR A 168 24.87 0.75 -0.88
N ASN A 169 25.97 0.02 -0.89
CA ASN A 169 27.33 0.55 -0.91
C ASN A 169 28.01 0.16 -2.23
N PRO A 170 28.40 1.13 -3.09
CA PRO A 170 28.98 0.86 -4.39
C PRO A 170 30.36 0.16 -4.32
N PHE A 171 31.05 0.28 -3.18
CA PHE A 171 32.36 -0.32 -2.93
C PHE A 171 32.29 -1.76 -2.39
N LYS A 172 31.07 -2.19 -1.98
CA LYS A 172 30.79 -3.50 -1.41
C LYS A 172 29.74 -4.25 -2.24
N ARG A 173 29.86 -4.23 -3.58
CA ARG A 173 28.88 -4.86 -4.49
C ARG A 173 28.73 -6.37 -4.31
N PHE A 174 29.73 -7.05 -3.76
CA PHE A 174 29.68 -8.48 -3.44
C PHE A 174 28.74 -8.79 -2.27
N GLU A 175 28.37 -7.81 -1.44
CA GLU A 175 27.41 -7.94 -0.37
C GLU A 175 25.98 -7.89 -0.93
N ALA A 176 25.54 -9.03 -1.50
CA ALA A 176 24.31 -9.11 -2.30
C ALA A 176 23.02 -8.68 -1.56
N TRP A 177 22.97 -8.83 -0.23
CA TRP A 177 21.82 -8.38 0.55
C TRP A 177 21.57 -6.89 0.46
N ARG A 178 22.60 -6.06 0.24
CA ARG A 178 22.48 -4.61 0.13
C ARG A 178 21.60 -4.15 -1.03
N TYR A 179 21.50 -4.97 -2.09
CA TYR A 179 20.59 -4.70 -3.21
C TYR A 179 19.11 -4.79 -2.83
N LEU A 180 18.78 -5.36 -1.67
CA LEU A 180 17.43 -5.46 -1.14
C LEU A 180 17.24 -4.61 0.12
N THR A 181 18.20 -4.65 1.03
CA THR A 181 18.07 -4.02 2.35
C THR A 181 18.15 -2.51 2.33
N TYR A 182 18.71 -1.91 1.27
CA TYR A 182 18.78 -0.45 1.12
C TYR A 182 17.41 0.24 1.18
N ALA A 183 16.35 -0.50 0.82
CA ALA A 183 14.97 -0.01 0.90
C ALA A 183 14.53 0.33 2.33
N LEU A 184 15.20 -0.21 3.34
CA LEU A 184 14.91 0.06 4.75
C LEU A 184 15.55 1.36 5.26
N ILE A 185 16.53 1.91 4.54
CA ILE A 185 17.29 3.10 4.95
C ILE A 185 16.69 4.35 4.31
N HIS A 186 16.53 5.42 5.07
CA HIS A 186 15.97 6.67 4.55
C HIS A 186 16.83 7.88 4.92
N SER A 187 16.95 8.83 3.98
CA SER A 187 17.67 10.11 4.14
C SER A 187 16.70 11.17 4.64
N GLY A 188 16.61 11.33 5.95
CA GLY A 188 15.70 12.26 6.60
C GLY A 188 14.23 11.81 6.62
N TYR A 189 13.44 12.48 7.48
CA TYR A 189 12.04 12.06 7.68
C TYR A 189 11.14 12.41 6.50
N MET A 190 11.42 13.43 5.69
CA MET A 190 10.62 13.75 4.51
C MET A 190 10.67 12.62 3.48
N HIS A 191 11.86 12.05 3.26
CA HIS A 191 12.03 10.92 2.36
C HIS A 191 11.26 9.68 2.86
N LEU A 192 11.34 9.38 4.17
CA LEU A 192 10.57 8.32 4.79
C LEU A 192 9.06 8.54 4.64
N VAL A 193 8.55 9.72 5.03
CA VAL A 193 7.11 10.03 5.02
C VAL A 193 6.54 9.93 3.61
N MET A 194 7.24 10.47 2.59
CA MET A 194 6.77 10.39 1.21
C MET A 194 6.68 8.94 0.71
N ASN A 195 7.69 8.10 1.03
CA ASN A 195 7.63 6.68 0.71
C ASN A 195 6.45 5.99 1.42
N LEU A 196 6.28 6.21 2.73
CA LEU A 196 5.21 5.60 3.52
C LEU A 196 3.82 6.00 3.01
N VAL A 197 3.61 7.27 2.68
CA VAL A 197 2.32 7.76 2.14
C VAL A 197 1.99 7.05 0.84
N MET A 198 2.92 7.02 -0.12
CA MET A 198 2.70 6.35 -1.40
C MET A 198 2.54 4.83 -1.23
N GLN A 199 3.36 4.21 -0.39
CA GLN A 199 3.35 2.78 -0.09
C GLN A 199 2.02 2.34 0.53
N VAL A 200 1.55 3.07 1.54
CA VAL A 200 0.28 2.75 2.20
C VAL A 200 -0.90 3.09 1.29
N PHE A 201 -0.90 4.26 0.63
CA PHE A 201 -2.02 4.68 -0.19
C PHE A 201 -2.22 3.80 -1.44
N LEU A 202 -1.15 3.54 -2.20
CA LEU A 202 -1.23 2.74 -3.43
C LEU A 202 -1.08 1.24 -3.17
N GLY A 203 -0.13 0.88 -2.29
CA GLY A 203 0.19 -0.51 -2.03
C GLY A 203 -0.90 -1.23 -1.25
N LEU A 204 -1.53 -0.57 -0.27
CA LEU A 204 -2.62 -1.18 0.49
C LEU A 204 -3.83 -1.49 -0.42
N LEU A 205 -4.21 -0.57 -1.32
CA LEU A 205 -5.30 -0.81 -2.27
C LEU A 205 -5.01 -2.02 -3.17
N LEU A 206 -3.77 -2.13 -3.64
CA LEU A 206 -3.35 -3.25 -4.48
C LEU A 206 -3.33 -4.57 -3.69
N GLU A 207 -2.86 -4.52 -2.44
CA GLU A 207 -2.77 -5.68 -1.56
C GLU A 207 -4.14 -6.24 -1.19
N LEU A 208 -5.11 -5.37 -0.93
CA LEU A 208 -6.50 -5.74 -0.66
C LEU A 208 -7.14 -6.47 -1.85
N VAL A 209 -6.80 -6.06 -3.09
CA VAL A 209 -7.37 -6.65 -4.31
C VAL A 209 -6.64 -7.93 -4.72
N HIS A 210 -5.31 -7.94 -4.65
CA HIS A 210 -4.50 -9.01 -5.24
C HIS A 210 -3.86 -9.95 -4.23
N GLY A 211 -3.85 -9.57 -2.94
CA GLY A 211 -3.26 -10.32 -1.83
C GLY A 211 -1.80 -9.96 -1.57
N TRP A 212 -1.39 -10.12 -0.31
CA TRP A 212 -0.11 -9.66 0.24
C TRP A 212 1.13 -10.21 -0.49
N TRP A 213 1.12 -11.50 -0.86
CA TRP A 213 2.29 -12.12 -1.47
C TRP A 213 2.60 -11.59 -2.89
N ARG A 214 1.55 -11.25 -3.68
CA ARG A 214 1.72 -10.66 -5.03
C ARG A 214 2.31 -9.27 -4.94
N VAL A 215 1.78 -8.47 -4.03
CA VAL A 215 2.27 -7.11 -3.81
C VAL A 215 3.68 -7.13 -3.25
N GLY A 216 3.96 -8.06 -2.32
CA GLY A 216 5.31 -8.28 -1.82
C GLY A 216 6.31 -8.65 -2.91
N LEU A 217 5.95 -9.54 -3.83
CA LEU A 217 6.83 -9.90 -4.97
C LEU A 217 7.06 -8.70 -5.91
N ILE A 218 6.03 -7.92 -6.22
CA ILE A 218 6.17 -6.71 -7.06
C ILE A 218 7.10 -5.70 -6.39
N TYR A 219 6.89 -5.44 -5.10
CA TYR A 219 7.70 -4.53 -4.33
C TYR A 219 9.17 -4.95 -4.31
N MET A 220 9.45 -6.19 -3.94
CA MET A 220 10.82 -6.73 -3.89
C MET A 220 11.49 -6.79 -5.27
N ALA A 221 10.73 -7.09 -6.33
CA ALA A 221 11.22 -7.05 -7.70
C ALA A 221 11.63 -5.63 -8.11
N GLY A 222 10.87 -4.63 -7.70
CA GLY A 222 11.21 -3.22 -7.91
C GLY A 222 12.41 -2.77 -7.11
N VAL A 223 12.51 -3.14 -5.85
CA VAL A 223 13.68 -2.88 -5.00
C VAL A 223 14.94 -3.43 -5.65
N LEU A 224 14.93 -4.70 -6.07
CA LEU A 224 16.07 -5.34 -6.73
C LEU A 224 16.44 -4.66 -8.05
N ALA A 225 15.47 -4.44 -8.93
CA ALA A 225 15.72 -3.81 -10.22
C ALA A 225 16.18 -2.35 -10.07
N GLY A 226 15.65 -1.64 -9.09
CA GLY A 226 16.06 -0.29 -8.75
C GLY A 226 17.53 -0.22 -8.36
N SER A 227 17.97 -1.04 -7.42
CA SER A 227 19.37 -1.08 -6.98
C SER A 227 20.32 -1.52 -8.07
N LEU A 228 19.94 -2.54 -8.89
CA LEU A 228 20.75 -2.98 -10.03
C LEU A 228 20.91 -1.86 -11.06
N SER A 229 19.83 -1.15 -11.39
CA SER A 229 19.88 -0.03 -12.34
C SER A 229 20.72 1.13 -11.81
N HIS A 230 20.57 1.47 -10.52
CA HIS A 230 21.37 2.50 -9.88
C HIS A 230 22.85 2.16 -9.86
N SER A 231 23.20 0.94 -9.50
CA SER A 231 24.60 0.52 -9.38
C SER A 231 25.39 0.59 -10.70
N ILE A 232 24.69 0.46 -11.82
CA ILE A 232 25.29 0.57 -13.18
C ILE A 232 25.40 2.03 -13.60
N SER A 233 24.34 2.83 -13.34
CA SER A 233 24.25 4.22 -13.81
C SER A 233 25.02 5.21 -12.94
N ALA A 234 25.11 4.94 -11.64
CA ALA A 234 25.80 5.77 -10.65
C ALA A 234 26.79 4.94 -9.81
N PRO A 235 27.86 4.43 -10.43
CA PRO A 235 28.72 3.39 -9.85
C PRO A 235 29.50 3.81 -8.60
N LYS A 236 29.50 5.10 -8.25
CA LYS A 236 30.20 5.66 -7.08
C LYS A 236 29.25 6.15 -6.00
N MET A 237 27.94 6.00 -6.17
CA MET A 237 26.96 6.59 -5.29
C MET A 237 26.28 5.55 -4.44
N TYR A 238 26.08 5.88 -3.16
CA TYR A 238 25.21 5.13 -2.26
C TYR A 238 23.75 5.28 -2.71
N VAL A 239 22.92 4.30 -2.40
CA VAL A 239 21.47 4.45 -2.52
C VAL A 239 20.75 3.97 -1.28
N ALA A 240 19.71 4.70 -0.91
CA ALA A 240 18.84 4.44 0.22
C ALA A 240 17.40 4.81 -0.17
N GLY A 241 16.43 4.13 0.41
CA GLY A 241 15.01 4.43 0.25
C GLY A 241 14.19 3.30 -0.34
N ALA A 242 12.96 3.22 0.11
CA ALA A 242 11.94 2.28 -0.36
C ALA A 242 11.44 2.60 -1.78
N SER A 243 11.86 3.72 -2.35
CA SER A 243 11.30 4.30 -3.58
C SER A 243 11.33 3.35 -4.78
N GLY A 244 12.35 2.51 -4.94
CA GLY A 244 12.37 1.48 -6.00
C GLY A 244 11.16 0.55 -5.92
N GLY A 245 10.78 0.11 -4.72
CA GLY A 245 9.58 -0.68 -4.46
C GLY A 245 8.29 0.13 -4.61
N VAL A 246 8.26 1.38 -4.16
CA VAL A 246 7.11 2.30 -4.29
C VAL A 246 6.81 2.58 -5.76
N TYR A 247 7.83 2.84 -6.59
CA TYR A 247 7.66 2.99 -8.04
C TYR A 247 7.16 1.68 -8.68
N ALA A 248 7.63 0.53 -8.20
CA ALA A 248 7.11 -0.74 -8.68
C ALA A 248 5.62 -0.91 -8.35
N ILE A 249 5.18 -0.59 -7.15
CA ILE A 249 3.75 -0.58 -6.80
C ILE A 249 2.98 0.38 -7.71
N THR A 250 3.44 1.61 -7.86
CA THR A 250 2.78 2.63 -8.70
C THR A 250 2.62 2.15 -10.15
N TYR A 251 3.66 1.61 -10.74
CA TYR A 251 3.62 1.17 -12.13
C TYR A 251 2.98 -0.21 -12.34
N SER A 252 2.85 -1.01 -11.28
CA SER A 252 2.02 -2.22 -11.34
C SER A 252 0.53 -1.89 -11.52
N HIS A 253 0.04 -0.72 -11.05
CA HIS A 253 -1.29 -0.21 -11.41
C HIS A 253 -1.42 0.06 -12.91
N VAL A 254 -0.36 0.57 -13.56
CA VAL A 254 -0.33 0.72 -15.02
C VAL A 254 -0.36 -0.65 -15.71
N GLY A 255 0.41 -1.62 -15.22
CA GLY A 255 0.37 -3.00 -15.71
C GLY A 255 -1.03 -3.63 -15.59
N ASN A 256 -1.69 -3.47 -14.45
CA ASN A 256 -3.06 -3.90 -14.23
C ASN A 256 -4.04 -3.18 -15.18
N LEU A 257 -3.87 -1.88 -15.37
CA LEU A 257 -4.67 -1.07 -16.27
C LEU A 257 -4.54 -1.52 -17.73
N LEU A 258 -3.34 -1.84 -18.20
CA LEU A 258 -3.10 -2.35 -19.55
C LEU A 258 -3.80 -3.68 -19.78
N MET A 259 -3.74 -4.60 -18.81
CA MET A 259 -4.35 -5.92 -18.91
C MET A 259 -5.89 -5.88 -18.83
N ASN A 260 -6.46 -4.89 -18.14
CA ASN A 260 -7.89 -4.79 -17.88
C ASN A 260 -8.52 -3.51 -18.44
N TRP A 261 -7.91 -2.89 -19.47
CA TRP A 261 -8.25 -1.56 -19.96
C TRP A 261 -9.75 -1.34 -20.26
N SER A 262 -10.38 -2.30 -20.93
CA SER A 262 -11.80 -2.20 -21.29
C SER A 262 -12.75 -2.30 -20.10
N GLU A 263 -12.28 -2.83 -18.99
CA GLU A 263 -13.07 -3.19 -17.83
C GLU A 263 -12.91 -2.21 -16.66
N MET A 264 -11.84 -1.39 -16.70
CA MET A 264 -11.55 -0.40 -15.66
C MET A 264 -12.42 0.86 -15.79
N GLU A 265 -13.03 1.29 -14.69
CA GLU A 265 -13.95 2.43 -14.68
C GLU A 265 -13.25 3.77 -14.81
N PHE A 266 -12.20 3.98 -14.01
CA PHE A 266 -11.48 5.25 -13.95
C PHE A 266 -10.11 5.17 -14.64
N ARG A 267 -10.03 4.37 -15.75
CA ARG A 267 -8.77 4.09 -16.46
C ARG A 267 -7.97 5.34 -16.84
N TRP A 268 -8.66 6.36 -17.34
CA TRP A 268 -8.00 7.61 -17.72
C TRP A 268 -7.48 8.40 -16.52
N ILE A 269 -8.23 8.42 -15.41
CA ILE A 269 -7.82 9.10 -14.19
C ILE A 269 -6.59 8.41 -13.60
N GLN A 270 -6.57 7.09 -13.54
CA GLN A 270 -5.43 6.31 -13.05
C GLN A 270 -4.20 6.51 -13.93
N LEU A 271 -4.38 6.47 -15.26
CA LEU A 271 -3.29 6.72 -16.20
C LEU A 271 -2.73 8.13 -16.06
N VAL A 272 -3.59 9.15 -16.04
CA VAL A 272 -3.18 10.55 -15.87
C VAL A 272 -2.46 10.75 -14.55
N LEU A 273 -2.95 10.16 -13.45
CA LEU A 273 -2.28 10.23 -12.15
C LEU A 273 -0.87 9.64 -12.21
N CYS A 274 -0.70 8.44 -12.76
CA CYS A 274 0.62 7.81 -12.92
C CYS A 274 1.54 8.64 -13.82
N LEU A 275 1.03 9.16 -14.94
CA LEU A 275 1.81 10.02 -15.85
C LEU A 275 2.22 11.33 -15.19
N THR A 276 1.33 11.95 -14.41
CA THR A 276 1.63 13.19 -13.68
C THR A 276 2.75 12.97 -12.66
N LEU A 277 2.69 11.87 -11.89
CA LEU A 277 3.75 11.50 -10.94
C LEU A 277 5.08 11.28 -11.67
N THR A 278 5.05 10.59 -12.83
CA THR A 278 6.24 10.36 -13.65
C THR A 278 6.83 11.67 -14.18
N ILE A 279 5.99 12.53 -14.76
CA ILE A 279 6.44 13.82 -15.31
C ILE A 279 7.03 14.69 -14.20
N ALA A 280 6.41 14.71 -13.04
CA ALA A 280 6.93 15.46 -11.89
C ALA A 280 8.30 14.95 -11.43
N ASP A 281 8.49 13.62 -11.37
CA ASP A 281 9.78 13.03 -11.00
C ASP A 281 10.87 13.29 -12.04
N VAL A 282 10.56 13.12 -13.33
CA VAL A 282 11.50 13.42 -14.43
C VAL A 282 11.84 14.90 -14.47
N ALA A 283 10.85 15.80 -14.30
CA ALA A 283 11.08 17.24 -14.26
C ALA A 283 11.97 17.62 -13.06
N TYR A 284 11.73 17.02 -11.90
CA TYR A 284 12.58 17.21 -10.72
C TYR A 284 13.98 16.69 -10.96
N ALA A 285 14.14 15.50 -11.55
CA ALA A 285 15.43 14.90 -11.87
C ALA A 285 16.26 15.79 -12.83
N LEU A 286 15.60 16.33 -13.86
CA LEU A 286 16.24 17.25 -14.81
C LEU A 286 16.63 18.57 -14.14
N TRP A 287 15.74 19.14 -13.35
CA TRP A 287 16.03 20.36 -12.60
C TRP A 287 17.19 20.15 -11.62
N ASP A 288 17.16 19.04 -10.87
CA ASP A 288 18.22 18.70 -9.92
C ASP A 288 19.59 18.52 -10.62
N SER A 289 19.60 17.83 -11.76
CA SER A 289 20.84 17.54 -12.49
C SER A 289 21.45 18.74 -13.23
N TYR A 290 20.60 19.65 -13.74
CA TYR A 290 21.04 20.74 -14.63
C TYR A 290 20.76 22.15 -14.08
N GLY A 291 19.82 22.31 -13.17
CA GLY A 291 19.37 23.60 -12.64
C GLY A 291 19.81 23.87 -11.21
N SER A 292 20.13 22.84 -10.44
CA SER A 292 20.56 22.99 -9.06
C SER A 292 22.04 23.30 -8.93
N SER A 293 22.39 24.27 -8.09
CA SER A 293 23.80 24.55 -7.73
C SER A 293 24.42 23.44 -6.85
N ASN A 294 23.57 22.66 -6.17
CA ASN A 294 23.95 21.52 -5.34
C ASN A 294 23.05 20.34 -5.68
N PRO A 295 23.35 19.57 -6.74
CA PRO A 295 22.52 18.45 -7.15
C PRO A 295 22.41 17.41 -6.02
N SER A 296 21.19 16.95 -5.80
CA SER A 296 20.93 15.91 -4.81
C SER A 296 21.45 14.56 -5.32
N ASN A 297 21.87 13.71 -4.40
CA ASN A 297 22.25 12.34 -4.72
C ASN A 297 21.02 11.42 -4.85
N THR A 298 19.96 11.91 -5.50
CA THR A 298 18.72 11.14 -5.66
C THR A 298 18.92 10.00 -6.68
N GLY A 299 18.50 8.82 -6.31
CA GLY A 299 18.65 7.63 -7.14
C GLY A 299 17.60 7.53 -8.26
N HIS A 300 17.52 8.51 -9.19
CA HIS A 300 16.52 8.52 -10.27
C HIS A 300 16.49 7.25 -11.11
N MET A 301 17.65 6.63 -11.32
CA MET A 301 17.72 5.36 -12.05
C MET A 301 17.16 4.18 -11.23
N ALA A 302 17.17 4.28 -9.90
CA ALA A 302 16.48 3.32 -9.05
C ALA A 302 14.94 3.44 -9.20
N HIS A 303 14.41 4.65 -9.35
CA HIS A 303 13.00 4.90 -9.64
C HIS A 303 12.60 4.30 -10.98
N LEU A 304 13.38 4.57 -12.04
CA LEU A 304 13.13 4.04 -13.38
C LEU A 304 13.18 2.50 -13.41
N GLY A 305 14.21 1.91 -12.81
CA GLY A 305 14.34 0.45 -12.69
C GLY A 305 13.17 -0.17 -11.94
N GLY A 306 12.76 0.44 -10.83
CA GLY A 306 11.57 0.04 -10.06
C GLY A 306 10.28 0.15 -10.87
N ALA A 307 10.08 1.25 -11.58
CA ALA A 307 8.90 1.47 -12.42
C ALA A 307 8.76 0.42 -13.52
N ILE A 308 9.83 0.16 -14.27
CA ILE A 308 9.85 -0.86 -15.33
C ILE A 308 9.57 -2.25 -14.73
N ALA A 309 10.26 -2.61 -13.64
CA ALA A 309 10.04 -3.88 -12.96
C ALA A 309 8.59 -4.03 -12.48
N GLY A 310 8.05 -3.00 -11.85
CA GLY A 310 6.68 -3.01 -11.34
C GLY A 310 5.63 -3.21 -12.44
N MET A 311 5.79 -2.54 -13.58
CA MET A 311 4.91 -2.74 -14.72
C MET A 311 5.00 -4.17 -15.27
N LEU A 312 6.22 -4.67 -15.51
CA LEU A 312 6.44 -6.00 -16.08
C LEU A 312 5.97 -7.11 -15.13
N VAL A 313 6.37 -7.06 -13.87
CA VAL A 313 5.99 -8.06 -12.86
C VAL A 313 4.49 -7.93 -12.52
N GLY A 314 3.94 -6.71 -12.53
CA GLY A 314 2.50 -6.47 -12.38
C GLY A 314 1.68 -7.19 -13.46
N ILE A 315 2.08 -7.09 -14.73
CA ILE A 315 1.46 -7.83 -15.85
C ILE A 315 1.48 -9.35 -15.60
N ASN A 316 2.56 -9.86 -14.99
CA ASN A 316 2.71 -11.30 -14.76
C ASN A 316 1.93 -11.82 -13.55
N ILE A 317 1.86 -11.05 -12.46
CA ILE A 317 1.45 -11.57 -11.16
C ILE A 317 0.05 -11.11 -10.74
N LEU A 318 -0.38 -9.91 -11.17
CA LEU A 318 -1.68 -9.40 -10.80
C LEU A 318 -2.79 -10.24 -11.45
N ARG A 319 -3.93 -10.31 -10.77
CA ARG A 319 -5.07 -11.08 -11.26
C ARG A 319 -5.60 -10.44 -12.54
N ASN A 320 -5.62 -11.22 -13.62
CA ASN A 320 -6.26 -10.88 -14.87
C ASN A 320 -7.52 -11.74 -15.02
N LEU A 321 -8.64 -11.09 -15.27
CA LEU A 321 -9.98 -11.67 -15.22
C LEU A 321 -10.39 -12.34 -16.54
N LYS A 322 -10.05 -11.73 -17.67
CA LYS A 322 -10.31 -12.29 -19.00
C LYS A 322 -9.03 -12.47 -19.76
N ARG A 323 -8.58 -13.71 -19.88
CA ARG A 323 -7.33 -14.02 -20.61
C ARG A 323 -7.58 -14.04 -22.12
N ARG A 324 -7.26 -12.95 -22.81
CA ARG A 324 -7.23 -12.86 -24.27
C ARG A 324 -5.93 -13.45 -24.81
N ARG A 325 -5.90 -13.83 -26.11
CA ARG A 325 -4.69 -14.43 -26.73
C ARG A 325 -3.49 -13.48 -26.71
N TRP A 326 -3.69 -12.19 -26.98
CA TRP A 326 -2.63 -11.19 -26.95
C TRP A 326 -2.08 -10.94 -25.55
N GLU A 327 -2.90 -11.10 -24.50
CA GLU A 327 -2.47 -10.95 -23.10
C GLU A 327 -1.53 -12.08 -22.69
N LYS A 328 -1.71 -13.30 -23.21
CA LYS A 328 -0.77 -14.39 -22.98
C LYS A 328 0.58 -14.10 -23.63
N PHE A 329 0.58 -13.51 -24.84
CA PHE A 329 1.81 -13.08 -25.49
C PHE A 329 2.52 -11.98 -24.70
N LEU A 330 1.78 -10.94 -24.28
CA LEU A 330 2.31 -9.84 -23.46
C LEU A 330 2.86 -10.35 -22.12
N TRP A 331 2.20 -11.33 -21.52
CA TRP A 331 2.67 -11.99 -20.29
C TRP A 331 4.06 -12.60 -20.45
N TRP A 332 4.28 -13.36 -21.52
CA TRP A 332 5.58 -13.96 -21.81
C TRP A 332 6.65 -12.91 -22.15
N VAL A 333 6.29 -11.90 -22.92
CA VAL A 333 7.21 -10.79 -23.24
C VAL A 333 7.63 -10.09 -21.93
N ALA A 334 6.68 -9.72 -21.07
CA ALA A 334 6.96 -9.06 -19.79
C ALA A 334 7.87 -9.92 -18.91
N PHE A 335 7.60 -11.23 -18.83
CA PHE A 335 8.43 -12.17 -18.07
C PHE A 335 9.88 -12.21 -18.57
N PHE A 336 10.08 -12.41 -19.87
CA PHE A 336 11.43 -12.51 -20.41
C PHE A 336 12.19 -11.18 -20.41
N VAL A 337 11.50 -10.05 -20.60
CA VAL A 337 12.10 -8.72 -20.50
C VAL A 337 12.56 -8.45 -19.06
N TYR A 338 11.72 -8.75 -18.05
CA TYR A 338 12.12 -8.60 -16.65
C TYR A 338 13.31 -9.52 -16.30
N LEU A 339 13.25 -10.78 -16.72
CA LEU A 339 14.35 -11.73 -16.49
C LEU A 339 15.65 -11.24 -17.15
N ALA A 340 15.59 -10.79 -18.40
CA ALA A 340 16.74 -10.26 -19.12
C ALA A 340 17.32 -9.01 -18.42
N MET A 341 16.45 -8.11 -17.94
CA MET A 341 16.87 -6.91 -17.20
C MET A 341 17.62 -7.28 -15.92
N VAL A 342 17.09 -8.23 -15.13
CA VAL A 342 17.73 -8.67 -13.87
C VAL A 342 19.05 -9.39 -14.17
N VAL A 343 19.07 -10.34 -15.12
CA VAL A 343 20.29 -11.07 -15.50
C VAL A 343 21.36 -10.11 -16.00
N THR A 344 21.00 -9.19 -16.91
CA THR A 344 21.93 -8.18 -17.42
C THR A 344 22.45 -7.29 -16.28
N GLY A 345 21.56 -6.87 -15.36
CA GLY A 345 21.93 -6.10 -14.20
C GLY A 345 22.94 -6.83 -13.31
N ILE A 346 22.73 -8.10 -13.04
CA ILE A 346 23.64 -8.93 -12.23
C ILE A 346 24.98 -9.09 -12.96
N VAL A 347 24.96 -9.48 -14.24
CA VAL A 347 26.18 -9.70 -15.04
C VAL A 347 27.03 -8.43 -15.08
N LEU A 348 26.41 -7.28 -15.39
CA LEU A 348 27.14 -6.00 -15.42
C LEU A 348 27.73 -5.64 -14.05
N ASN A 349 27.02 -5.90 -12.97
CA ASN A 349 27.55 -5.66 -11.62
C ASN A 349 28.71 -6.61 -11.25
N CYS A 350 28.77 -7.81 -11.82
CA CYS A 350 29.90 -8.73 -11.64
C CYS A 350 31.11 -8.39 -12.51
N VAL A 351 30.88 -7.84 -13.70
CA VAL A 351 31.94 -7.61 -14.70
C VAL A 351 32.52 -6.20 -14.60
N LEU A 352 31.68 -5.21 -14.33
CA LEU A 352 32.15 -3.83 -14.22
C LEU A 352 33.06 -3.66 -12.99
N PRO A 353 34.19 -2.93 -13.14
CA PRO A 353 35.12 -2.72 -12.04
C PRO A 353 34.44 -2.02 -10.86
N VAL A 354 34.74 -2.48 -9.65
CA VAL A 354 34.36 -1.77 -8.43
C VAL A 354 35.18 -0.49 -8.35
N PRO A 355 34.55 0.68 -8.10
CA PRO A 355 35.32 1.91 -7.99
C PRO A 355 36.28 1.86 -6.80
N ASP A 356 37.51 2.31 -7.00
CA ASP A 356 38.48 2.51 -5.93
C ASP A 356 38.02 3.71 -5.08
N PHE A 357 37.73 3.48 -3.82
CA PHE A 357 37.24 4.54 -2.93
C PHE A 357 38.36 5.21 -2.15
N PHE A 358 39.34 4.42 -1.68
CA PHE A 358 40.53 4.89 -1.01
C PHE A 358 41.74 4.18 -1.60
N PRO A 359 42.61 4.87 -2.32
CA PRO A 359 43.71 4.24 -2.99
C PRO A 359 44.68 3.49 -2.08
N ASP A 360 44.80 3.83 -0.78
CA ASP A 360 45.88 3.31 0.04
C ASP A 360 45.58 3.16 1.53
N ASN A 361 44.34 3.16 2.01
CA ASN A 361 44.10 3.07 3.44
C ASN A 361 43.08 1.96 3.81
N ASP A 362 43.51 1.16 4.78
CA ASP A 362 42.75 0.08 5.46
C ASP A 362 41.48 0.55 6.22
N TYR A 363 40.62 1.35 5.59
CA TYR A 363 39.26 1.61 6.13
C TYR A 363 38.35 0.40 5.92
N THR A 364 38.82 -0.76 6.30
CA THR A 364 38.07 -2.02 6.16
C THR A 364 37.07 -2.26 7.29
N GLY A 365 37.04 -1.42 8.35
CA GLY A 365 36.12 -1.56 9.47
C GLY A 365 34.90 -0.65 9.37
N GLU A 366 33.70 -1.20 9.55
CA GLU A 366 32.46 -0.42 9.65
C GLU A 366 32.50 0.61 10.80
N ALA A 367 33.21 0.31 11.89
CA ALA A 367 33.46 1.23 13.01
C ALA A 367 34.22 2.49 12.58
N SER A 368 35.26 2.34 11.77
CA SER A 368 36.07 3.47 11.27
C SER A 368 35.28 4.38 10.31
N LEU A 369 34.44 3.81 9.47
CA LEU A 369 33.52 4.56 8.60
C LEU A 369 32.47 5.33 9.41
N LYS A 370 31.99 4.76 10.50
CA LYS A 370 31.02 5.39 11.40
C LYS A 370 31.66 6.62 12.06
N ASP A 371 32.88 6.49 12.62
CA ASP A 371 33.58 7.60 13.29
C ASP A 371 33.89 8.75 12.32
N LEU A 372 34.35 8.43 11.11
CA LEU A 372 34.57 9.42 10.06
C LEU A 372 33.27 10.14 9.66
N PHE A 373 32.21 9.39 9.47
CA PHE A 373 30.90 9.93 9.10
C PHE A 373 30.35 10.84 10.22
N LEU A 374 30.37 10.37 11.48
CA LEU A 374 29.90 11.15 12.63
C LEU A 374 30.71 12.43 12.85
N SER A 375 32.04 12.39 12.59
CA SER A 375 32.88 13.58 12.68
C SER A 375 32.60 14.62 11.58
N SER A 376 32.01 14.22 10.47
CA SER A 376 31.66 15.10 9.35
C SER A 376 30.28 15.75 9.47
N LEU A 377 29.45 15.33 10.45
CA LEU A 377 28.15 15.92 10.69
C LEU A 377 28.28 17.31 11.32
N PRO A 378 27.48 18.30 10.92
CA PRO A 378 27.44 19.60 11.59
C PRO A 378 26.99 19.41 13.05
N LYS A 379 27.76 19.95 13.97
CA LYS A 379 27.45 19.92 15.41
C LYS A 379 26.34 20.90 15.75
#